data_552de3159d4f3f28e832937f898863e9
#
_entry.id   552de3159d4f3f28e832937f898863e9
#
_cell.length_a   1.000
_cell.length_b   1.000
_cell.length_c   1.000
_cell.angle_alpha   90.00
_cell.angle_beta   90.00
_cell.angle_gamma   90.00
#
_symmetry.space_group_name_H-M   'P 1'
#
loop_
_entity.id
_entity.type
_entity.pdbx_description
1 polymer ?
#
loop_
_entity_poly.entity_id
_entity_poly.type
_entity_poly.pdbx_seq_one_letter_code
_entity_poly.pdbx_strand_id
1 'polypeptide(L)'
;MGRQQTRQKRALPWLAVLTTVLLGALVLCGSCSLVYQVALRDRQKAQGGNEVTLRIAYSPDKEVLFQELVKRFNNSKARSQNGKRIVVVATAVEPESMLTAATQGEFDALCPDSSIWLAQLEFDWQESHGSESSIIGDTTRFAVSPIVIAMWADTARSMGYPDKAIGWMDLLNLAHGNPDFRWSHPSTSSASGLLATLATFYAGAGKTRGLTVDDVTKQSTLDYVAALEKTVRYYGEGERAVIQQVAEKGRSYLDAFVVQEQLLIQYNRGHSDKLVAIYPVEGATWADHPLVFLERAEVTADVRDAYHRFCDLLLSPEAQALVLSSGYRPTDLSIPLDSVASPIKLALGVDPSQPKTTLQIPGPTVIQVVRDVWQYAKRKANVYLVADVSGSMQGKKLEQAREAFLTFLDMIKGDQERVGLVVFSSSEVLAEPLAELEQNRARLKAQIEGLSAGGDTALLDAVNLAYERLQQAGDKERINAIVVMTDGRENNSSIRLKDLTSKMRRENQSGVSVVVFCVAYGDDAEIDTLEQLSSVTGGQTRRGSTATIQELYKLLSTYF
;
A
#
# COMPACT_ATOMS: atom_id res chain seq x y z
N MET A 1 -48.40 -20.20 -71.25
CA MET A 1 -47.32 -19.21 -71.01
C MET A 1 -47.31 -18.88 -69.55
N GLY A 2 -46.51 -19.58 -68.77
CA GLY A 2 -46.38 -19.38 -67.30
C GLY A 2 -44.98 -18.96 -66.97
N ARG A 3 -44.84 -17.81 -66.29
CA ARG A 3 -43.58 -17.34 -65.77
C ARG A 3 -43.35 -17.93 -64.38
N GLN A 4 -42.31 -18.71 -64.20
CA GLN A 4 -41.77 -19.12 -62.91
C GLN A 4 -41.03 -17.95 -62.27
N GLN A 5 -41.43 -17.54 -61.05
CA GLN A 5 -40.67 -16.65 -60.20
C GLN A 5 -39.80 -17.50 -59.26
N THR A 6 -38.50 -17.36 -59.41
CA THR A 6 -37.48 -17.88 -58.51
C THR A 6 -37.43 -17.09 -57.21
N ARG A 7 -37.74 -17.74 -56.09
CA ARG A 7 -37.55 -17.19 -54.73
C ARG A 7 -36.07 -17.30 -54.33
N GLN A 8 -35.35 -16.19 -54.30
CA GLN A 8 -34.06 -16.09 -53.62
C GLN A 8 -34.26 -16.19 -52.11
N LYS A 9 -33.66 -17.19 -51.47
CA LYS A 9 -33.56 -17.33 -50.03
C LYS A 9 -32.51 -16.32 -49.54
N ARG A 10 -32.94 -15.29 -48.77
CA ARG A 10 -32.05 -14.42 -47.99
C ARG A 10 -31.40 -15.25 -46.89
N ALA A 11 -30.07 -15.41 -46.93
CA ALA A 11 -29.28 -15.98 -45.85
C ALA A 11 -29.34 -15.08 -44.64
N LEU A 12 -29.53 -15.66 -43.45
CA LEU A 12 -29.73 -14.99 -42.17
C LEU A 12 -28.49 -14.21 -41.73
N PRO A 13 -28.66 -13.04 -41.08
CA PRO A 13 -27.56 -12.22 -40.58
C PRO A 13 -26.81 -12.84 -39.39
N TRP A 14 -27.22 -14.03 -38.92
CA TRP A 14 -26.63 -14.74 -37.78
C TRP A 14 -25.18 -15.23 -38.01
N LEU A 15 -24.83 -15.58 -39.26
CA LEU A 15 -23.45 -15.99 -39.58
C LEU A 15 -22.45 -14.82 -39.48
N ALA A 16 -22.88 -13.59 -39.79
CA ALA A 16 -22.03 -12.42 -39.69
C ALA A 16 -21.75 -12.03 -38.23
N VAL A 17 -22.71 -12.22 -37.33
CA VAL A 17 -22.54 -11.94 -35.88
C VAL A 17 -21.66 -13.01 -35.24
N LEU A 18 -21.80 -14.29 -35.59
CA LEU A 18 -20.95 -15.38 -35.09
C LEU A 18 -19.49 -15.22 -35.55
N THR A 19 -19.27 -14.77 -36.79
CA THR A 19 -17.89 -14.53 -37.28
C THR A 19 -17.23 -13.31 -36.63
N THR A 20 -17.99 -12.26 -36.29
CA THR A 20 -17.45 -11.08 -35.59
C THR A 20 -17.13 -11.39 -34.13
N VAL A 21 -17.93 -12.17 -33.44
CA VAL A 21 -17.69 -12.62 -32.05
C VAL A 21 -16.50 -13.58 -31.99
N LEU A 22 -16.38 -14.51 -32.94
CA LEU A 22 -15.22 -15.42 -33.03
C LEU A 22 -13.91 -14.68 -33.38
N LEU A 23 -13.96 -13.67 -34.25
CA LEU A 23 -12.81 -12.82 -34.55
C LEU A 23 -12.43 -11.93 -33.35
N GLY A 24 -13.39 -11.39 -32.58
CA GLY A 24 -13.15 -10.63 -31.36
C GLY A 24 -12.50 -11.48 -30.25
N ALA A 25 -12.99 -12.72 -30.04
CA ALA A 25 -12.40 -13.65 -29.09
C ALA A 25 -10.98 -14.13 -29.49
N LEU A 26 -10.73 -14.32 -30.79
CA LEU A 26 -9.39 -14.63 -31.30
C LEU A 26 -8.42 -13.45 -31.17
N VAL A 27 -8.87 -12.21 -31.26
CA VAL A 27 -8.04 -11.03 -31.09
C VAL A 27 -7.71 -10.80 -29.60
N LEU A 28 -8.62 -11.08 -28.67
CA LEU A 28 -8.39 -10.99 -27.23
C LEU A 28 -7.51 -12.12 -26.68
N CYS A 29 -7.70 -13.36 -27.12
CA CYS A 29 -6.76 -14.46 -26.84
C CYS A 29 -5.42 -14.28 -27.56
N GLY A 30 -5.40 -13.66 -28.74
CA GLY A 30 -4.19 -13.35 -29.50
C GLY A 30 -3.32 -12.28 -28.83
N SER A 31 -3.90 -11.28 -28.16
CA SER A 31 -3.12 -10.24 -27.47
C SER A 31 -2.43 -10.73 -26.20
N CYS A 32 -3.08 -11.56 -25.38
CA CYS A 32 -2.42 -12.21 -24.22
C CYS A 32 -1.35 -13.22 -24.66
N SER A 33 -1.61 -14.00 -25.72
CA SER A 33 -0.61 -14.94 -26.25
C SER A 33 0.53 -14.21 -26.99
N LEU A 34 0.27 -13.04 -27.58
CA LEU A 34 1.28 -12.21 -28.23
C LEU A 34 2.20 -11.54 -27.20
N VAL A 35 1.67 -11.05 -26.08
CA VAL A 35 2.48 -10.51 -24.96
C VAL A 35 3.33 -11.63 -24.35
N TYR A 36 2.74 -12.81 -24.13
CA TYR A 36 3.47 -13.97 -23.62
C TYR A 36 4.50 -14.50 -24.64
N GLN A 37 4.15 -14.54 -25.93
CA GLN A 37 5.10 -14.94 -26.98
C GLN A 37 6.17 -13.86 -27.26
N VAL A 38 5.88 -12.58 -27.08
CA VAL A 38 6.89 -11.51 -27.13
C VAL A 38 7.83 -11.65 -25.94
N ALA A 39 7.33 -11.88 -24.74
CA ALA A 39 8.15 -12.16 -23.56
C ALA A 39 8.99 -13.45 -23.70
N LEU A 40 8.45 -14.51 -24.34
CA LEU A 40 9.20 -15.73 -24.64
C LEU A 40 10.21 -15.55 -25.80
N ARG A 41 9.86 -14.77 -26.83
CA ARG A 41 10.80 -14.41 -27.92
C ARG A 41 11.92 -13.51 -27.43
N ASP A 42 11.67 -12.64 -26.49
CA ASP A 42 12.72 -11.82 -25.85
C ASP A 42 13.63 -12.69 -24.96
N ARG A 43 13.08 -13.74 -24.30
CA ARG A 43 13.91 -14.77 -23.63
C ARG A 43 14.79 -15.55 -24.60
N GLN A 44 14.30 -15.92 -25.79
CA GLN A 44 15.07 -16.66 -26.79
C GLN A 44 16.03 -15.76 -27.58
N LYS A 45 15.71 -14.48 -27.80
CA LYS A 45 16.62 -13.49 -28.39
C LYS A 45 17.75 -13.09 -27.45
N ALA A 46 17.49 -13.06 -26.12
CA ALA A 46 18.51 -12.72 -25.13
C ALA A 46 19.65 -13.74 -25.05
N GLN A 47 19.46 -14.98 -25.50
CA GLN A 47 20.53 -16.01 -25.51
C GLN A 47 21.47 -15.95 -26.74
N GLY A 48 21.16 -15.18 -27.77
CA GLY A 48 21.97 -15.08 -28.99
C GLY A 48 22.14 -13.66 -29.54
N GLY A 49 21.55 -12.66 -28.93
CA GLY A 49 21.56 -11.26 -29.37
C GLY A 49 22.76 -10.46 -28.85
N ASN A 50 23.00 -9.30 -29.45
CA ASN A 50 24.04 -8.34 -29.07
C ASN A 50 23.63 -7.48 -27.83
N GLU A 51 22.61 -7.91 -27.07
CA GLU A 51 22.02 -7.21 -25.93
C GLU A 51 21.78 -8.16 -24.75
N VAL A 52 21.94 -7.66 -23.52
CA VAL A 52 21.58 -8.32 -22.27
C VAL A 52 20.65 -7.40 -21.49
N THR A 53 19.54 -7.93 -21.01
CA THR A 53 18.55 -7.19 -20.21
C THR A 53 18.71 -7.56 -18.74
N LEU A 54 18.82 -6.54 -17.86
CA LEU A 54 18.72 -6.66 -16.41
C LEU A 54 17.33 -6.18 -15.98
N ARG A 55 16.50 -7.08 -15.44
CA ARG A 55 15.13 -6.80 -15.00
C ARG A 55 15.13 -6.52 -13.49
N ILE A 56 14.64 -5.35 -13.07
CA ILE A 56 14.65 -4.92 -11.69
C ILE A 56 13.23 -4.58 -11.24
N ALA A 57 12.78 -5.14 -10.12
CA ALA A 57 11.62 -4.60 -9.40
C ALA A 57 12.10 -3.57 -8.37
N TYR A 58 11.42 -2.42 -8.26
CA TYR A 58 11.75 -1.39 -7.27
C TYR A 58 10.50 -0.87 -6.57
N SER A 59 10.63 -0.44 -5.30
CA SER A 59 9.53 0.15 -4.53
C SER A 59 9.10 1.49 -5.11
N PRO A 60 7.78 1.76 -5.26
CA PRO A 60 7.23 2.94 -5.91
C PRO A 60 7.64 4.28 -5.27
N ASP A 61 7.98 4.30 -3.98
CA ASP A 61 8.39 5.50 -3.22
C ASP A 61 9.60 6.22 -3.82
N LYS A 62 10.50 5.46 -4.50
CA LYS A 62 11.71 5.98 -5.15
C LYS A 62 11.60 6.18 -6.66
N GLU A 63 10.41 6.07 -7.23
CA GLU A 63 10.19 6.04 -8.69
C GLU A 63 10.94 7.15 -9.44
N VAL A 64 10.80 8.41 -9.00
CA VAL A 64 11.41 9.56 -9.68
C VAL A 64 12.94 9.44 -9.72
N LEU A 65 13.56 9.10 -8.59
CA LEU A 65 15.01 8.89 -8.49
C LEU A 65 15.44 7.69 -9.33
N PHE A 66 14.78 6.54 -9.13
CA PHE A 66 15.23 5.28 -9.71
C PHE A 66 15.11 5.28 -11.24
N GLN A 67 14.03 5.81 -11.79
CA GLN A 67 13.85 5.94 -13.24
C GLN A 67 14.87 6.88 -13.88
N GLU A 68 15.27 7.96 -13.21
CA GLU A 68 16.34 8.84 -13.72
C GLU A 68 17.70 8.13 -13.70
N LEU A 69 18.00 7.33 -12.66
CA LEU A 69 19.22 6.51 -12.60
C LEU A 69 19.25 5.45 -13.71
N VAL A 70 18.15 4.74 -13.93
CA VAL A 70 17.98 3.77 -15.04
C VAL A 70 18.17 4.43 -16.39
N LYS A 71 17.56 5.60 -16.59
CA LYS A 71 17.70 6.38 -17.84
C LYS A 71 19.16 6.79 -18.09
N ARG A 72 19.88 7.26 -17.06
CA ARG A 72 21.31 7.61 -17.17
C ARG A 72 22.14 6.40 -17.54
N PHE A 73 21.88 5.25 -16.89
CA PHE A 73 22.59 4.01 -17.20
C PHE A 73 22.36 3.59 -18.66
N ASN A 74 21.12 3.52 -19.10
CA ASN A 74 20.76 3.11 -20.47
C ASN A 74 21.34 4.05 -21.54
N ASN A 75 21.44 5.36 -21.23
CA ASN A 75 22.06 6.37 -22.10
C ASN A 75 23.60 6.22 -22.19
N SER A 76 24.25 5.64 -21.18
CA SER A 76 25.70 5.39 -21.20
C SER A 76 26.11 4.32 -22.23
N LYS A 77 25.13 3.52 -22.70
CA LYS A 77 25.35 2.41 -23.64
C LYS A 77 26.38 1.39 -23.12
N ALA A 78 26.39 1.15 -21.83
CA ALA A 78 27.27 0.21 -21.16
C ALA A 78 27.24 -1.17 -21.85
N ARG A 79 28.38 -1.89 -21.82
CA ARG A 79 28.50 -3.22 -22.40
C ARG A 79 28.98 -4.20 -21.35
N SER A 80 28.53 -5.46 -21.46
CA SER A 80 29.04 -6.55 -20.65
C SER A 80 30.48 -6.90 -21.04
N GLN A 81 31.16 -7.70 -20.21
CA GLN A 81 32.49 -8.21 -20.49
C GLN A 81 32.58 -8.95 -21.85
N ASN A 82 31.45 -9.57 -22.27
CA ASN A 82 31.34 -10.23 -23.56
C ASN A 82 30.93 -9.28 -24.70
N GLY A 83 30.97 -7.96 -24.49
CA GLY A 83 30.66 -6.93 -25.49
C GLY A 83 29.19 -6.70 -25.79
N LYS A 84 28.25 -7.39 -25.15
CA LYS A 84 26.83 -7.20 -25.33
C LYS A 84 26.38 -5.86 -24.73
N ARG A 85 25.47 -5.15 -25.39
CA ARG A 85 24.85 -3.94 -24.84
C ARG A 85 24.00 -4.29 -23.64
N ILE A 86 24.15 -3.57 -22.55
CA ILE A 86 23.33 -3.73 -21.36
C ILE A 86 22.13 -2.77 -21.42
N VAL A 87 20.94 -3.29 -21.13
CA VAL A 87 19.71 -2.53 -20.97
C VAL A 87 19.08 -2.88 -19.62
N VAL A 88 18.86 -1.88 -18.79
CA VAL A 88 18.12 -2.03 -17.52
C VAL A 88 16.65 -1.74 -17.77
N VAL A 89 15.79 -2.67 -17.41
CA VAL A 89 14.32 -2.54 -17.40
C VAL A 89 13.85 -2.59 -15.95
N ALA A 90 13.27 -1.50 -15.47
CA ALA A 90 12.83 -1.39 -14.09
C ALA A 90 11.32 -1.18 -14.00
N THR A 91 10.68 -1.95 -13.12
CA THR A 91 9.23 -1.97 -12.90
C THR A 91 8.94 -1.62 -11.44
N ALA A 92 8.02 -0.67 -11.22
CA ALA A 92 7.54 -0.37 -9.87
C ALA A 92 6.64 -1.51 -9.38
N VAL A 93 6.97 -2.06 -8.22
CA VAL A 93 6.25 -3.19 -7.59
C VAL A 93 6.20 -2.96 -6.09
N GLU A 94 5.03 -3.12 -5.49
CA GLU A 94 4.89 -3.05 -4.04
C GLU A 94 5.71 -4.16 -3.35
N PRO A 95 6.34 -3.89 -2.19
CA PRO A 95 7.30 -4.80 -1.58
C PRO A 95 6.79 -6.24 -1.37
N GLU A 96 5.58 -6.44 -0.88
CA GLU A 96 5.03 -7.79 -0.70
C GLU A 96 4.87 -8.55 -2.02
N SER A 97 4.39 -7.88 -3.08
CA SER A 97 4.29 -8.47 -4.43
C SER A 97 5.66 -8.72 -5.04
N MET A 98 6.66 -7.89 -4.69
CA MET A 98 8.05 -8.05 -5.10
C MET A 98 8.64 -9.38 -4.60
N LEU A 99 8.35 -9.78 -3.35
CA LEU A 99 8.83 -11.06 -2.79
C LEU A 99 8.28 -12.25 -3.57
N THR A 100 6.99 -12.23 -3.89
CA THR A 100 6.34 -13.29 -4.69
C THR A 100 6.93 -13.35 -6.11
N ALA A 101 7.07 -12.23 -6.79
CA ALA A 101 7.63 -12.14 -8.14
C ALA A 101 9.11 -12.56 -8.19
N ALA A 102 9.86 -12.35 -7.09
CA ALA A 102 11.25 -12.83 -6.96
C ALA A 102 11.34 -14.35 -7.04
N THR A 103 10.47 -15.06 -6.32
CA THR A 103 10.46 -16.53 -6.33
C THR A 103 9.99 -17.11 -7.66
N GLN A 104 9.17 -16.39 -8.41
CA GLN A 104 8.68 -16.79 -9.74
C GLN A 104 9.67 -16.53 -10.89
N GLY A 105 10.80 -15.88 -10.62
CA GLY A 105 11.84 -15.62 -11.63
C GLY A 105 11.49 -14.48 -12.59
N GLU A 106 10.59 -13.59 -12.23
CA GLU A 106 10.19 -12.47 -13.08
C GLU A 106 11.28 -11.40 -13.17
N PHE A 107 12.09 -11.24 -12.11
CA PHE A 107 13.15 -10.23 -12.01
C PHE A 107 14.52 -10.88 -11.76
N ASP A 108 15.57 -10.17 -12.12
CA ASP A 108 16.97 -10.56 -11.90
C ASP A 108 17.54 -9.88 -10.65
N ALA A 109 16.96 -8.73 -10.27
CA ALA A 109 17.31 -7.99 -9.07
C ALA A 109 16.09 -7.30 -8.45
N LEU A 110 16.16 -7.04 -7.14
CA LEU A 110 15.15 -6.28 -6.39
C LEU A 110 15.77 -5.02 -5.80
N CYS A 111 14.95 -3.96 -5.72
CA CYS A 111 15.32 -2.71 -5.07
C CYS A 111 14.17 -2.26 -4.13
N PRO A 112 13.92 -2.99 -3.03
CA PRO A 112 12.94 -2.57 -2.04
C PRO A 112 13.36 -1.28 -1.33
N ASP A 113 12.47 -0.68 -0.56
CA ASP A 113 12.75 0.49 0.27
C ASP A 113 13.57 0.15 1.53
N SER A 114 13.53 -1.11 1.98
CA SER A 114 14.33 -1.57 3.13
C SER A 114 14.80 -3.01 2.99
N SER A 115 15.99 -3.29 3.52
CA SER A 115 16.55 -4.65 3.64
C SER A 115 15.75 -5.55 4.58
N ILE A 116 14.78 -5.01 5.32
CA ILE A 116 13.85 -5.81 6.14
C ILE A 116 13.05 -6.80 5.27
N TRP A 117 12.75 -6.43 4.02
CA TRP A 117 12.10 -7.30 3.04
C TRP A 117 13.00 -8.42 2.53
N LEU A 118 14.30 -8.15 2.44
CA LEU A 118 15.27 -9.17 2.04
C LEU A 118 15.39 -10.25 3.10
N ALA A 119 15.35 -9.87 4.37
CA ALA A 119 15.32 -10.82 5.49
C ALA A 119 14.08 -11.70 5.45
N GLN A 120 12.91 -11.14 5.09
CA GLN A 120 11.69 -11.92 4.91
C GLN A 120 11.79 -12.88 3.71
N LEU A 121 12.26 -12.38 2.55
CA LEU A 121 12.44 -13.20 1.35
C LEU A 121 13.39 -14.38 1.62
N GLU A 122 14.49 -14.13 2.30
CA GLU A 122 15.46 -15.17 2.64
C GLU A 122 14.86 -16.22 3.59
N PHE A 123 14.11 -15.79 4.59
CA PHE A 123 13.41 -16.68 5.51
C PHE A 123 12.40 -17.58 4.77
N ASP A 124 11.53 -17.00 3.95
CA ASP A 124 10.51 -17.72 3.18
C ASP A 124 11.13 -18.68 2.15
N TRP A 125 12.27 -18.26 1.57
CA TRP A 125 13.02 -19.10 0.63
C TRP A 125 13.63 -20.32 1.32
N GLN A 126 14.26 -20.12 2.48
CA GLN A 126 14.89 -21.20 3.25
C GLN A 126 13.87 -22.21 3.78
N GLU A 127 12.66 -21.76 4.16
CA GLU A 127 11.56 -22.66 4.53
C GLU A 127 11.19 -23.63 3.40
N SER A 128 11.21 -23.15 2.16
CA SER A 128 10.79 -23.94 0.98
C SER A 128 11.92 -24.70 0.29
N HIS A 129 13.19 -24.28 0.42
CA HIS A 129 14.35 -24.82 -0.31
C HIS A 129 15.47 -25.38 0.59
N GLY A 130 15.31 -25.29 1.91
CA GLY A 130 16.28 -25.72 2.92
C GLY A 130 17.19 -24.59 3.40
N SER A 131 17.62 -24.71 4.65
CA SER A 131 18.34 -23.64 5.40
C SER A 131 19.71 -23.24 4.82
N GLU A 132 20.32 -24.05 3.96
CA GLU A 132 21.59 -23.74 3.30
C GLU A 132 21.41 -23.05 1.94
N SER A 133 20.18 -22.93 1.45
CA SER A 133 19.86 -22.27 0.19
C SER A 133 19.63 -20.77 0.41
N SER A 134 20.25 -19.92 -0.39
CA SER A 134 20.02 -18.47 -0.41
C SER A 134 19.63 -18.00 -1.79
N ILE A 135 18.57 -17.19 -1.88
CA ILE A 135 18.20 -16.47 -3.09
C ILE A 135 18.86 -15.08 -3.11
N ILE A 136 19.33 -14.60 -1.95
CA ILE A 136 19.94 -13.27 -1.79
C ILE A 136 21.39 -13.34 -2.20
N GLY A 137 21.73 -12.63 -3.27
CA GLY A 137 23.10 -12.44 -3.75
C GLY A 137 23.70 -11.11 -3.30
N ASP A 138 24.59 -10.59 -4.15
CA ASP A 138 25.27 -9.32 -3.90
C ASP A 138 24.26 -8.20 -3.65
N THR A 139 24.50 -7.42 -2.60
CA THR A 139 23.62 -6.34 -2.16
C THR A 139 24.38 -5.03 -2.09
N THR A 140 23.86 -4.02 -2.80
CA THR A 140 24.41 -2.66 -2.83
C THR A 140 23.40 -1.67 -2.26
N ARG A 141 23.77 -0.94 -1.22
CA ARG A 141 22.99 0.20 -0.70
C ARG A 141 23.48 1.47 -1.36
N PHE A 142 22.56 2.26 -1.94
CA PHE A 142 22.96 3.48 -2.66
C PHE A 142 22.29 4.74 -2.11
N ALA A 143 21.25 4.59 -1.31
CA ALA A 143 20.51 5.68 -0.69
C ALA A 143 20.00 5.24 0.66
N VAL A 144 19.86 6.16 1.61
CA VAL A 144 19.21 5.90 2.89
C VAL A 144 18.27 7.03 3.26
N SER A 145 17.24 6.74 4.05
CA SER A 145 16.31 7.73 4.57
C SER A 145 15.86 7.33 5.97
N PRO A 146 15.98 8.21 6.99
CA PRO A 146 15.45 7.90 8.31
C PRO A 146 13.92 7.89 8.29
N ILE A 147 13.33 7.02 9.10
CA ILE A 147 11.90 7.05 9.39
C ILE A 147 11.65 8.11 10.44
N VAL A 148 10.75 9.04 10.14
CA VAL A 148 10.43 10.18 10.99
C VAL A 148 8.93 10.29 11.24
N ILE A 149 8.55 11.00 12.30
CA ILE A 149 7.17 11.45 12.49
C ILE A 149 7.07 12.83 11.84
N ALA A 150 6.43 12.91 10.68
CA ALA A 150 6.08 14.20 10.08
C ALA A 150 4.96 14.85 10.89
N MET A 151 5.11 16.13 11.22
CA MET A 151 4.15 16.88 12.01
C MET A 151 4.07 18.31 11.50
N TRP A 152 2.91 18.95 11.59
CA TRP A 152 2.80 20.36 11.26
C TRP A 152 3.69 21.21 12.17
N ALA A 153 4.38 22.18 11.57
CA ALA A 153 5.41 22.96 12.28
C ALA A 153 4.91 23.70 13.53
N ASP A 154 3.67 24.14 13.56
CA ASP A 154 3.05 24.79 14.73
C ASP A 154 2.66 23.78 15.81
N THR A 155 2.14 22.62 15.43
CA THR A 155 1.88 21.49 16.35
C THR A 155 3.18 21.06 17.03
N ALA A 156 4.26 20.86 16.26
CA ALA A 156 5.57 20.51 16.80
C ALA A 156 6.10 21.60 17.77
N ARG A 157 5.94 22.89 17.41
CA ARG A 157 6.34 24.00 18.30
C ARG A 157 5.56 24.01 19.61
N SER A 158 4.27 23.67 19.60
CA SER A 158 3.48 23.57 20.83
C SER A 158 3.98 22.46 21.77
N MET A 159 4.69 21.45 21.23
CA MET A 159 5.35 20.40 22.01
C MET A 159 6.77 20.77 22.48
N GLY A 160 7.29 21.92 22.04
CA GLY A 160 8.63 22.42 22.40
C GLY A 160 9.70 22.28 21.32
N TYR A 161 9.34 21.82 20.11
CA TYR A 161 10.28 21.75 18.99
C TYR A 161 10.76 23.16 18.55
N PRO A 162 12.02 23.40 18.20
CA PRO A 162 13.13 22.42 18.12
C PRO A 162 13.92 22.21 19.42
N ASP A 163 13.65 22.99 20.49
CA ASP A 163 14.46 23.05 21.69
C ASP A 163 14.31 21.79 22.59
N LYS A 164 13.16 21.12 22.48
CA LYS A 164 12.87 19.85 23.15
C LYS A 164 12.97 18.69 22.17
N ALA A 165 13.72 17.65 22.55
CA ALA A 165 13.67 16.37 21.86
C ALA A 165 12.32 15.70 22.12
N ILE A 166 11.63 15.30 21.05
CA ILE A 166 10.29 14.70 21.08
C ILE A 166 10.42 13.22 20.74
N GLY A 167 9.68 12.36 21.44
CA GLY A 167 9.64 10.92 21.21
C GLY A 167 8.23 10.35 21.15
N TRP A 168 8.15 9.02 21.13
CA TRP A 168 6.89 8.30 21.08
C TRP A 168 6.00 8.55 22.30
N MET A 169 6.62 8.71 23.49
CA MET A 169 5.87 9.02 24.70
C MET A 169 5.25 10.44 24.66
N ASP A 170 5.92 11.41 24.06
CA ASP A 170 5.36 12.75 23.88
C ASP A 170 4.17 12.73 22.94
N LEU A 171 4.23 11.91 21.86
CA LEU A 171 3.13 11.70 20.92
C LEU A 171 1.93 11.06 21.63
N LEU A 172 2.17 10.02 22.45
CA LEU A 172 1.15 9.36 23.26
C LEU A 172 0.46 10.36 24.21
N ASN A 173 1.25 11.16 24.93
CA ASN A 173 0.72 12.17 25.85
C ASN A 173 -0.10 13.24 25.13
N LEU A 174 0.34 13.68 23.94
CA LEU A 174 -0.40 14.64 23.13
C LEU A 174 -1.74 14.04 22.67
N ALA A 175 -1.75 12.80 22.20
CA ALA A 175 -2.96 12.13 21.74
C ALA A 175 -3.96 11.86 22.87
N HIS A 176 -3.49 11.54 24.09
CA HIS A 176 -4.37 11.40 25.26
C HIS A 176 -4.91 12.75 25.76
N GLY A 177 -4.10 13.81 25.70
CA GLY A 177 -4.48 15.15 26.14
C GLY A 177 -5.36 15.92 25.16
N ASN A 178 -5.39 15.52 23.89
CA ASN A 178 -6.16 16.15 22.82
C ASN A 178 -6.88 15.09 21.96
N PRO A 179 -8.16 14.83 22.24
CA PRO A 179 -8.96 13.86 21.48
C PRO A 179 -9.11 14.19 19.99
N ASP A 180 -8.90 15.44 19.59
CA ASP A 180 -8.97 15.88 18.19
C ASP A 180 -7.64 15.68 17.45
N PHE A 181 -6.56 15.35 18.17
CA PHE A 181 -5.27 15.08 17.54
C PHE A 181 -5.30 13.78 16.77
N ARG A 182 -4.99 13.87 15.49
CA ARG A 182 -5.07 12.74 14.54
C ARG A 182 -3.68 12.41 14.04
N TRP A 183 -3.23 11.21 14.36
CA TRP A 183 -1.99 10.71 13.82
C TRP A 183 -2.14 9.31 13.27
N SER A 184 -1.22 8.90 12.41
CA SER A 184 -1.26 7.61 11.73
C SER A 184 0.16 7.12 11.41
N HIS A 185 0.30 5.82 11.28
CA HIS A 185 1.43 5.19 10.62
C HIS A 185 0.94 4.06 9.71
N PRO A 186 1.67 3.70 8.65
CA PRO A 186 1.31 2.58 7.80
C PRO A 186 1.30 1.25 8.57
N SER A 187 0.57 0.26 8.07
CA SER A 187 0.59 -1.07 8.67
C SER A 187 1.96 -1.73 8.48
N THR A 188 2.19 -2.85 9.19
CA THR A 188 3.43 -3.64 9.07
C THR A 188 3.60 -4.32 7.71
N SER A 189 2.65 -4.17 6.79
CA SER A 189 2.78 -4.56 5.38
C SER A 189 3.64 -3.60 4.55
N SER A 190 3.95 -2.40 5.05
CA SER A 190 4.91 -1.47 4.45
C SER A 190 6.19 -1.41 5.26
N ALA A 191 7.34 -1.06 4.61
CA ALA A 191 8.61 -0.95 5.34
C ALA A 191 8.56 0.15 6.40
N SER A 192 8.06 1.34 6.08
CA SER A 192 7.96 2.44 7.04
C SER A 192 7.06 2.09 8.22
N GLY A 193 5.96 1.37 7.99
CA GLY A 193 5.09 0.88 9.06
C GLY A 193 5.79 -0.14 9.96
N LEU A 194 6.44 -1.15 9.36
CA LEU A 194 7.18 -2.16 10.12
C LEU A 194 8.37 -1.55 10.88
N LEU A 195 9.11 -0.64 10.25
CA LEU A 195 10.23 0.07 10.86
C LEU A 195 9.78 0.98 12.01
N ALA A 196 8.63 1.67 11.88
CA ALA A 196 8.03 2.45 12.95
C ALA A 196 7.56 1.56 14.10
N THR A 197 6.88 0.45 13.79
CA THR A 197 6.46 -0.53 14.79
C THR A 197 7.65 -1.08 15.56
N LEU A 198 8.75 -1.45 14.89
CA LEU A 198 9.98 -1.84 15.57
C LEU A 198 10.51 -0.73 16.50
N ALA A 199 10.47 0.53 16.06
CA ALA A 199 10.89 1.66 16.90
C ALA A 199 10.03 1.80 18.17
N THR A 200 8.71 1.56 18.09
CA THR A 200 7.85 1.58 19.29
C THR A 200 8.15 0.42 20.23
N PHE A 201 8.47 -0.78 19.71
CA PHE A 201 8.92 -1.91 20.54
C PHE A 201 10.27 -1.63 21.21
N TYR A 202 11.22 -1.00 20.51
CA TYR A 202 12.47 -0.55 21.09
C TYR A 202 12.23 0.45 22.22
N ALA A 203 11.35 1.43 22.00
CA ALA A 203 10.98 2.43 23.01
C ALA A 203 10.35 1.76 24.24
N GLY A 204 9.39 0.85 24.06
CA GLY A 204 8.75 0.10 25.13
C GLY A 204 9.70 -0.81 25.92
N ALA A 205 10.70 -1.38 25.24
CA ALA A 205 11.73 -2.20 25.86
C ALA A 205 12.87 -1.37 26.51
N GLY A 206 12.94 -0.06 26.25
CA GLY A 206 14.02 0.80 26.73
C GLY A 206 15.38 0.48 26.11
N LYS A 207 15.40 -0.02 24.88
CA LYS A 207 16.61 -0.48 24.16
C LYS A 207 16.80 0.29 22.85
N THR A 208 18.02 0.26 22.33
CA THR A 208 18.36 0.76 20.98
C THR A 208 19.03 -0.31 20.12
N ARG A 209 19.47 -1.41 20.74
CA ARG A 209 20.15 -2.55 20.11
C ARG A 209 19.81 -3.86 20.80
N GLY A 210 20.01 -4.97 20.10
CA GLY A 210 19.87 -6.31 20.68
C GLY A 210 18.46 -6.60 21.19
N LEU A 211 17.42 -6.19 20.45
CA LEU A 211 16.03 -6.52 20.75
C LEU A 211 15.86 -8.05 20.60
N THR A 212 15.25 -8.67 21.59
CA THR A 212 15.04 -10.14 21.64
C THR A 212 13.56 -10.48 21.63
N VAL A 213 13.23 -11.76 21.44
CA VAL A 213 11.85 -12.25 21.55
C VAL A 213 11.27 -11.97 22.94
N ASP A 214 12.05 -12.19 24.00
CA ASP A 214 11.61 -11.92 25.38
C ASP A 214 11.29 -10.44 25.61
N ASP A 215 12.05 -9.54 25.00
CA ASP A 215 11.79 -8.10 25.11
C ASP A 215 10.45 -7.72 24.46
N VAL A 216 10.17 -8.24 23.27
CA VAL A 216 8.97 -7.88 22.49
C VAL A 216 7.71 -8.59 22.97
N THR A 217 7.84 -9.69 23.68
CA THR A 217 6.73 -10.42 24.31
C THR A 217 6.50 -10.04 25.77
N LYS A 218 7.39 -9.24 26.37
CA LYS A 218 7.25 -8.77 27.74
C LYS A 218 6.00 -7.91 27.89
N GLN A 219 5.17 -8.19 28.92
CA GLN A 219 3.89 -7.52 29.14
C GLN A 219 4.04 -5.98 29.17
N SER A 220 5.05 -5.43 29.85
CA SER A 220 5.26 -4.00 29.90
C SER A 220 5.56 -3.35 28.54
N THR A 221 6.24 -4.08 27.63
CA THR A 221 6.50 -3.64 26.26
C THR A 221 5.20 -3.67 25.45
N LEU A 222 4.44 -4.75 25.57
CA LEU A 222 3.13 -4.89 24.90
C LEU A 222 2.13 -3.84 25.37
N ASP A 223 2.06 -3.55 26.68
CA ASP A 223 1.19 -2.51 27.24
C ASP A 223 1.55 -1.11 26.70
N TYR A 224 2.86 -0.82 26.60
CA TYR A 224 3.33 0.44 26.02
C TYR A 224 2.94 0.58 24.54
N VAL A 225 3.22 -0.44 23.74
CA VAL A 225 2.88 -0.44 22.30
C VAL A 225 1.35 -0.37 22.13
N ALA A 226 0.58 -1.16 22.89
CA ALA A 226 -0.87 -1.13 22.81
C ALA A 226 -1.46 0.24 23.21
N ALA A 227 -0.89 0.91 24.21
CA ALA A 227 -1.32 2.25 24.60
C ALA A 227 -1.10 3.26 23.46
N LEU A 228 0.04 3.19 22.77
CA LEU A 228 0.34 4.06 21.63
C LEU A 228 -0.57 3.74 20.43
N GLU A 229 -0.71 2.47 20.09
CA GLU A 229 -1.52 2.00 18.96
C GLU A 229 -3.01 2.37 19.12
N LYS A 230 -3.56 2.35 20.33
CA LYS A 230 -4.94 2.80 20.60
C LYS A 230 -5.21 4.25 20.20
N THR A 231 -4.20 5.08 20.11
CA THR A 231 -4.32 6.48 19.71
C THR A 231 -4.19 6.68 18.20
N VAL A 232 -3.79 5.67 17.43
CA VAL A 232 -3.70 5.71 15.97
C VAL A 232 -5.10 5.89 15.38
N ARG A 233 -5.25 6.82 14.44
CA ARG A 233 -6.55 7.06 13.79
C ARG A 233 -6.97 5.88 12.92
N TYR A 234 -6.10 5.43 12.07
CA TYR A 234 -6.20 4.22 11.22
C TYR A 234 -4.81 3.90 10.68
N TYR A 235 -4.62 2.67 10.25
CA TYR A 235 -3.46 2.29 9.46
C TYR A 235 -3.75 2.61 7.98
N GLY A 236 -2.75 2.60 7.12
CA GLY A 236 -2.97 2.95 5.72
C GLY A 236 -2.05 2.16 4.80
N GLU A 237 -2.29 2.36 3.52
CA GLU A 237 -1.33 2.02 2.49
C GLU A 237 -0.03 2.75 2.82
N GLY A 238 1.06 2.36 2.24
CA GLY A 238 2.37 2.96 2.49
C GLY A 238 2.37 4.50 2.52
N GLU A 239 3.43 5.03 2.99
CA GLU A 239 3.65 6.46 3.25
C GLU A 239 3.38 7.39 2.05
N ARG A 240 3.54 6.90 0.79
CA ARG A 240 3.25 7.68 -0.42
C ARG A 240 1.77 8.04 -0.51
N ALA A 241 0.88 7.10 -0.18
CA ALA A 241 -0.56 7.37 -0.16
C ALA A 241 -0.92 8.37 0.95
N VAL A 242 -0.31 8.25 2.13
CA VAL A 242 -0.52 9.18 3.24
C VAL A 242 -0.08 10.60 2.85
N ILE A 243 1.13 10.77 2.29
CA ILE A 243 1.64 12.10 1.91
C ILE A 243 0.79 12.75 0.82
N GLN A 244 0.26 11.96 -0.13
CA GLN A 244 -0.66 12.45 -1.14
C GLN A 244 -1.96 12.95 -0.52
N GLN A 245 -2.57 12.20 0.38
CA GLN A 245 -3.80 12.63 1.08
C GLN A 245 -3.56 13.87 1.95
N VAL A 246 -2.39 13.98 2.57
CA VAL A 246 -1.99 15.20 3.31
C VAL A 246 -1.84 16.39 2.35
N ALA A 247 -1.30 16.18 1.14
CA ALA A 247 -1.19 17.23 0.13
C ALA A 247 -2.57 17.73 -0.37
N GLU A 248 -3.53 16.83 -0.50
CA GLU A 248 -4.89 17.13 -0.98
C GLU A 248 -5.78 17.74 0.10
N LYS A 249 -5.74 17.20 1.33
CA LYS A 249 -6.69 17.51 2.42
C LYS A 249 -6.09 18.35 3.55
N GLY A 250 -4.77 18.47 3.60
CA GLY A 250 -4.06 19.24 4.62
C GLY A 250 -4.33 18.72 6.04
N ARG A 251 -4.41 19.66 6.97
CA ARG A 251 -4.64 19.41 8.41
C ARG A 251 -5.95 18.72 8.74
N SER A 252 -6.95 18.79 7.87
CA SER A 252 -8.22 18.10 8.08
C SER A 252 -8.07 16.59 8.04
N TYR A 253 -6.99 16.09 7.45
CA TYR A 253 -6.71 14.66 7.32
C TYR A 253 -5.94 14.11 8.53
N LEU A 254 -4.71 14.59 8.76
CA LEU A 254 -3.85 14.18 9.88
C LEU A 254 -3.06 15.37 10.42
N ASP A 255 -2.76 15.33 11.72
CA ASP A 255 -1.92 16.29 12.42
C ASP A 255 -0.45 15.81 12.47
N ALA A 256 -0.23 14.48 12.47
CA ALA A 256 1.08 13.84 12.38
C ALA A 256 0.98 12.47 11.71
N PHE A 257 2.07 12.02 11.09
CA PHE A 257 2.14 10.70 10.47
C PHE A 257 3.58 10.22 10.29
N VAL A 258 3.76 8.90 10.24
CA VAL A 258 5.08 8.31 9.99
C VAL A 258 5.37 8.28 8.50
N VAL A 259 6.59 8.67 8.13
CA VAL A 259 7.04 8.75 6.74
C VAL A 259 8.57 8.70 6.66
N GLN A 260 9.11 8.34 5.49
CA GLN A 260 10.52 8.55 5.20
C GLN A 260 10.83 10.05 5.02
N GLU A 261 11.99 10.49 5.50
CA GLU A 261 12.43 11.90 5.47
C GLU A 261 12.36 12.54 4.08
N GLN A 262 12.76 11.80 3.03
CA GLN A 262 12.77 12.35 1.67
C GLN A 262 11.36 12.71 1.16
N LEU A 263 10.30 12.00 1.56
CA LEU A 263 8.93 12.31 1.16
C LEU A 263 8.44 13.61 1.83
N LEU A 264 8.82 13.84 3.09
CA LEU A 264 8.57 15.11 3.78
C LEU A 264 9.28 16.28 3.06
N ILE A 265 10.53 16.09 2.64
CA ILE A 265 11.28 17.08 1.86
C ILE A 265 10.56 17.39 0.54
N GLN A 266 10.10 16.35 -0.17
CA GLN A 266 9.37 16.51 -1.43
C GLN A 266 8.07 17.28 -1.22
N TYR A 267 7.30 16.94 -0.18
CA TYR A 267 6.10 17.68 0.21
C TYR A 267 6.42 19.16 0.44
N ASN A 268 7.41 19.44 1.28
CA ASN A 268 7.76 20.80 1.67
C ASN A 268 8.29 21.67 0.51
N ARG A 269 8.80 21.08 -0.56
CA ARG A 269 9.19 21.83 -1.77
C ARG A 269 8.00 22.42 -2.50
N GLY A 270 6.85 21.74 -2.47
CA GLY A 270 5.66 22.11 -3.22
C GLY A 270 4.58 22.89 -2.44
N HIS A 271 4.70 22.98 -1.11
CA HIS A 271 3.63 23.50 -0.25
C HIS A 271 4.11 24.64 0.66
N SER A 272 3.22 25.60 0.95
CA SER A 272 3.47 26.72 1.88
C SER A 272 3.44 26.26 3.33
N ASP A 273 2.44 25.46 3.69
CA ASP A 273 2.31 24.87 5.01
C ASP A 273 3.34 23.76 5.18
N LYS A 274 4.25 23.97 6.16
CA LYS A 274 5.41 23.09 6.31
C LYS A 274 5.18 22.03 7.36
N LEU A 275 5.61 20.83 7.02
CA LEU A 275 5.84 19.74 7.95
C LEU A 275 7.27 19.82 8.51
N VAL A 276 7.47 19.34 9.74
CA VAL A 276 8.80 19.13 10.32
C VAL A 276 8.99 17.66 10.64
N ALA A 277 10.21 17.19 10.49
CA ALA A 277 10.61 15.85 10.84
C ALA A 277 10.92 15.78 12.34
N ILE A 278 10.15 15.02 13.07
CA ILE A 278 10.45 14.63 14.44
C ILE A 278 11.22 13.32 14.38
N TYR A 279 12.45 13.31 14.84
CA TYR A 279 13.28 12.13 15.02
C TYR A 279 13.10 11.64 16.44
N PRO A 280 12.42 10.50 16.67
CA PRO A 280 12.11 10.08 18.04
C PRO A 280 13.34 10.02 18.93
N VAL A 281 13.25 10.56 20.13
CA VAL A 281 14.38 10.63 21.07
C VAL A 281 14.89 9.24 21.45
N GLU A 282 14.03 8.25 21.43
CA GLU A 282 14.35 6.84 21.68
C GLU A 282 15.24 6.25 20.56
N GLY A 283 15.22 6.85 19.38
CA GLY A 283 15.98 6.47 18.20
C GLY A 283 15.13 6.30 16.97
N ALA A 284 15.75 6.41 15.81
CA ALA A 284 15.12 6.23 14.50
C ALA A 284 15.64 4.98 13.80
N THR A 285 14.75 4.32 13.05
CA THR A 285 15.07 3.29 12.07
C THR A 285 15.33 3.92 10.71
N TRP A 286 15.91 3.16 9.79
CA TRP A 286 16.27 3.64 8.47
C TRP A 286 15.70 2.75 7.37
N ALA A 287 15.16 3.35 6.34
CA ALA A 287 14.98 2.74 5.03
C ALA A 287 16.34 2.81 4.30
N ASP A 288 16.92 1.67 3.96
CA ASP A 288 18.30 1.57 3.47
C ASP A 288 18.40 1.28 1.97
N HIS A 289 17.30 1.28 1.25
CA HIS A 289 17.15 1.20 -0.21
C HIS A 289 18.19 0.29 -0.90
N PRO A 290 18.24 -1.01 -0.58
CA PRO A 290 19.19 -1.93 -1.18
C PRO A 290 18.80 -2.25 -2.62
N LEU A 291 19.80 -2.42 -3.50
CA LEU A 291 19.67 -3.18 -4.73
C LEU A 291 20.31 -4.53 -4.49
N VAL A 292 19.54 -5.62 -4.64
CA VAL A 292 19.99 -6.99 -4.40
C VAL A 292 19.89 -7.82 -5.66
N PHE A 293 20.90 -8.61 -5.94
CA PHE A 293 20.88 -9.59 -7.01
C PHE A 293 20.19 -10.88 -6.54
N LEU A 294 19.39 -11.51 -7.41
CA LEU A 294 18.72 -12.77 -7.10
C LEU A 294 19.53 -13.95 -7.65
N GLU A 295 20.05 -14.78 -6.75
CA GLU A 295 20.83 -15.97 -7.11
C GLU A 295 19.92 -17.12 -7.53
N ARG A 296 20.05 -17.51 -8.80
CA ARG A 296 19.32 -18.64 -9.38
C ARG A 296 20.20 -19.38 -10.38
N ALA A 297 19.94 -20.67 -10.57
CA ALA A 297 20.76 -21.55 -11.42
C ALA A 297 20.83 -21.11 -12.89
N GLU A 298 19.79 -20.43 -13.38
CA GLU A 298 19.68 -19.98 -14.79
C GLU A 298 20.30 -18.61 -15.07
N VAL A 299 20.85 -17.94 -14.04
CA VAL A 299 21.47 -16.63 -14.21
C VAL A 299 22.78 -16.73 -15.01
N THR A 300 22.89 -15.91 -16.07
CA THR A 300 24.09 -15.86 -16.89
C THR A 300 25.14 -14.89 -16.36
N ALA A 301 26.40 -15.11 -16.71
CA ALA A 301 27.50 -14.20 -16.36
C ALA A 301 27.28 -12.77 -16.91
N ASP A 302 26.64 -12.63 -18.07
CA ASP A 302 26.31 -11.30 -18.65
C ASP A 302 25.28 -10.53 -17.81
N VAL A 303 24.27 -11.22 -17.25
CA VAL A 303 23.26 -10.59 -16.37
C VAL A 303 23.89 -10.17 -15.05
N ARG A 304 24.79 -11.00 -14.50
CA ARG A 304 25.55 -10.66 -13.29
C ARG A 304 26.47 -9.45 -13.52
N ASP A 305 27.18 -9.42 -14.65
CA ASP A 305 28.00 -8.26 -15.01
C ASP A 305 27.16 -6.99 -15.23
N ALA A 306 25.96 -7.14 -15.82
CA ALA A 306 25.03 -6.02 -15.96
C ALA A 306 24.60 -5.44 -14.60
N TYR A 307 24.34 -6.31 -13.62
CA TYR A 307 24.03 -5.90 -12.24
C TYR A 307 25.20 -5.11 -11.63
N HIS A 308 26.42 -5.63 -11.67
CA HIS A 308 27.59 -4.95 -11.10
C HIS A 308 27.84 -3.58 -11.75
N ARG A 309 27.74 -3.48 -13.08
CA ARG A 309 27.89 -2.19 -13.77
C ARG A 309 26.80 -1.19 -13.42
N PHE A 310 25.59 -1.66 -13.15
CA PHE A 310 24.54 -0.79 -12.66
C PHE A 310 24.82 -0.34 -11.22
N CYS A 311 25.32 -1.22 -10.36
CA CYS A 311 25.79 -0.86 -9.02
C CYS A 311 26.92 0.18 -9.05
N ASP A 312 27.89 0.03 -9.96
CA ASP A 312 28.99 1.01 -10.14
C ASP A 312 28.43 2.40 -10.48
N LEU A 313 27.39 2.48 -11.33
CA LEU A 313 26.73 3.74 -11.62
C LEU A 313 26.02 4.29 -10.38
N LEU A 314 25.28 3.47 -9.62
CA LEU A 314 24.56 3.92 -8.43
C LEU A 314 25.48 4.53 -7.37
N LEU A 315 26.73 4.02 -7.28
CA LEU A 315 27.74 4.50 -6.34
C LEU A 315 28.64 5.60 -6.92
N SER A 316 28.47 5.97 -8.20
CA SER A 316 29.25 7.06 -8.79
C SER A 316 28.96 8.41 -8.11
N PRO A 317 29.93 9.34 -8.07
CA PRO A 317 29.72 10.67 -7.47
C PRO A 317 28.53 11.42 -8.05
N GLU A 318 28.29 11.29 -9.35
CA GLU A 318 27.18 11.93 -10.06
C GLU A 318 25.82 11.34 -9.65
N ALA A 319 25.75 10.03 -9.47
CA ALA A 319 24.52 9.36 -8.99
C ALA A 319 24.28 9.68 -7.50
N GLN A 320 25.32 9.71 -6.67
CA GLN A 320 25.20 10.05 -5.26
C GLN A 320 24.83 11.52 -5.05
N ALA A 321 25.27 12.44 -5.91
CA ALA A 321 24.80 13.83 -5.94
C ALA A 321 23.31 13.91 -6.33
N LEU A 322 22.86 13.06 -7.26
CA LEU A 322 21.43 12.96 -7.61
C LEU A 322 20.60 12.40 -6.44
N VAL A 323 21.10 11.38 -5.76
CA VAL A 323 20.49 10.83 -4.52
C VAL A 323 20.27 11.96 -3.52
N LEU A 324 21.30 12.75 -3.20
CA LEU A 324 21.20 13.88 -2.29
C LEU A 324 20.17 14.91 -2.79
N SER A 325 20.25 15.32 -4.05
CA SER A 325 19.35 16.34 -4.61
C SER A 325 17.89 15.88 -4.65
N SER A 326 17.63 14.56 -4.65
CA SER A 326 16.29 13.96 -4.58
C SER A 326 15.74 13.89 -3.14
N GLY A 327 16.54 14.26 -2.12
CA GLY A 327 16.14 14.29 -0.72
C GLY A 327 16.55 13.07 0.08
N TYR A 328 17.19 12.09 -0.55
CA TYR A 328 17.79 10.95 0.16
C TYR A 328 19.17 11.31 0.70
N ARG A 329 19.61 10.60 1.71
CA ARG A 329 20.98 10.69 2.21
C ARG A 329 21.87 9.73 1.40
N PRO A 330 22.96 10.22 0.78
CA PRO A 330 23.91 9.38 0.06
C PRO A 330 24.55 8.35 0.98
N THR A 331 24.96 7.22 0.43
CA THR A 331 25.81 6.25 1.12
C THR A 331 27.29 6.63 1.07
N ASP A 332 27.66 7.54 0.16
CA ASP A 332 28.97 8.18 0.14
C ASP A 332 29.06 9.25 1.24
N LEU A 333 29.72 8.91 2.33
CA LEU A 333 29.89 9.79 3.49
C LEU A 333 30.79 11.02 3.21
N SER A 334 31.48 11.06 2.07
CA SER A 334 32.26 12.23 1.66
C SER A 334 31.38 13.39 1.18
N ILE A 335 30.11 13.14 0.87
CA ILE A 335 29.16 14.15 0.41
C ILE A 335 28.51 14.81 1.65
N PRO A 336 28.76 16.11 1.88
CA PRO A 336 28.22 16.79 3.06
C PRO A 336 26.72 17.04 2.93
N LEU A 337 25.95 16.61 3.94
CA LEU A 337 24.49 16.76 3.96
C LEU A 337 24.05 18.23 4.11
N ASP A 338 24.88 19.09 4.68
CA ASP A 338 24.63 20.51 4.90
C ASP A 338 25.13 21.42 3.76
N SER A 339 25.50 20.84 2.62
CA SER A 339 25.92 21.62 1.44
C SER A 339 24.80 22.55 0.95
N VAL A 340 25.18 23.65 0.30
CA VAL A 340 24.22 24.67 -0.21
C VAL A 340 23.16 24.04 -1.14
N ALA A 341 23.57 23.07 -1.95
CA ALA A 341 22.68 22.37 -2.89
C ALA A 341 21.80 21.30 -2.20
N SER A 342 22.10 20.94 -0.95
CA SER A 342 21.36 19.90 -0.24
C SER A 342 19.94 20.35 0.10
N PRO A 343 18.94 19.51 -0.13
CA PRO A 343 17.59 19.74 0.37
C PRO A 343 17.43 19.35 1.85
N ILE A 344 18.41 18.64 2.43
CA ILE A 344 18.40 18.23 3.84
C ILE A 344 18.79 19.42 4.70
N LYS A 345 17.78 20.23 5.07
CA LYS A 345 17.97 21.49 5.83
C LYS A 345 16.73 21.91 6.59
N LEU A 346 16.91 22.67 7.65
CA LEU A 346 15.83 23.15 8.51
C LEU A 346 14.75 23.92 7.74
N ALA A 347 15.11 24.66 6.69
CA ALA A 347 14.15 25.38 5.86
C ALA A 347 13.16 24.43 5.10
N LEU A 348 13.52 23.16 4.94
CA LEU A 348 12.67 22.11 4.39
C LEU A 348 12.20 21.12 5.49
N GLY A 349 12.22 21.55 6.76
CA GLY A 349 11.66 20.79 7.87
C GLY A 349 12.52 19.64 8.37
N VAL A 350 13.76 19.50 7.92
CA VAL A 350 14.64 18.39 8.27
C VAL A 350 15.99 18.89 8.82
N ASP A 351 16.53 18.17 9.80
CA ASP A 351 17.80 18.52 10.43
C ASP A 351 18.91 17.55 9.95
N PRO A 352 19.95 18.03 9.24
CA PRO A 352 21.04 17.19 8.75
C PRO A 352 21.84 16.53 9.89
N SER A 353 21.76 17.06 11.12
CA SER A 353 22.45 16.51 12.28
C SER A 353 21.69 15.37 12.98
N GLN A 354 20.47 15.09 12.58
CA GLN A 354 19.59 14.03 13.11
C GLN A 354 19.56 12.81 12.15
N PRO A 355 19.15 11.63 12.63
CA PRO A 355 18.89 11.26 14.02
C PRO A 355 20.18 11.11 14.84
N LYS A 356 20.12 11.39 16.15
CA LYS A 356 21.27 11.19 17.07
C LYS A 356 21.44 9.72 17.46
N THR A 357 20.34 8.99 17.51
CA THR A 357 20.30 7.58 17.87
C THR A 357 19.73 6.78 16.72
N THR A 358 20.46 5.75 16.29
CA THR A 358 20.01 4.77 15.28
C THR A 358 19.64 3.47 15.97
N LEU A 359 18.45 2.95 15.65
CA LEU A 359 17.98 1.65 16.12
C LEU A 359 18.54 0.54 15.20
N GLN A 360 18.96 -0.54 15.82
CA GLN A 360 19.41 -1.72 15.10
C GLN A 360 18.21 -2.50 14.55
N ILE A 361 18.25 -2.96 13.31
CA ILE A 361 17.27 -3.93 12.80
C ILE A 361 17.56 -5.28 13.46
N PRO A 362 16.57 -5.89 14.15
CA PRO A 362 16.76 -7.18 14.80
C PRO A 362 16.77 -8.33 13.80
N GLY A 363 17.09 -9.54 14.26
CA GLY A 363 17.04 -10.73 13.42
C GLY A 363 15.63 -11.10 12.95
N PRO A 364 15.50 -11.90 11.85
CA PRO A 364 14.22 -12.23 11.22
C PRO A 364 13.17 -12.81 12.18
N THR A 365 13.59 -13.71 13.10
CA THR A 365 12.69 -14.29 14.11
C THR A 365 12.05 -13.21 15.00
N VAL A 366 12.81 -12.20 15.43
CA VAL A 366 12.26 -11.10 16.25
C VAL A 366 11.30 -10.26 15.43
N ILE A 367 11.62 -9.99 14.18
CA ILE A 367 10.75 -9.24 13.24
C ILE A 367 9.42 -9.97 13.07
N GLN A 368 9.46 -11.31 12.87
CA GLN A 368 8.24 -12.11 12.74
C GLN A 368 7.40 -12.07 14.03
N VAL A 369 8.02 -12.26 15.19
CA VAL A 369 7.31 -12.15 16.48
C VAL A 369 6.71 -10.74 16.66
N VAL A 370 7.43 -9.68 16.30
CA VAL A 370 6.88 -8.31 16.36
C VAL A 370 5.63 -8.18 15.49
N ARG A 371 5.66 -8.70 14.26
CA ARG A 371 4.48 -8.71 13.38
C ARG A 371 3.30 -9.44 14.00
N ASP A 372 3.55 -10.60 14.60
CA ASP A 372 2.51 -11.44 15.20
C ASP A 372 1.90 -10.77 16.44
N VAL A 373 2.73 -10.31 17.37
CA VAL A 373 2.23 -9.66 18.61
C VAL A 373 1.61 -8.30 18.36
N TRP A 374 2.07 -7.57 17.31
CA TRP A 374 1.45 -6.31 16.92
C TRP A 374 -0.01 -6.50 16.49
N GLN A 375 -0.39 -7.61 15.86
CA GLN A 375 -1.79 -7.89 15.53
C GLN A 375 -2.69 -7.91 16.78
N TYR A 376 -2.14 -8.20 17.95
CA TYR A 376 -2.88 -8.14 19.22
C TYR A 376 -2.81 -6.76 19.89
N ALA A 377 -1.72 -6.02 19.69
CA ALA A 377 -1.50 -4.70 20.27
C ALA A 377 -2.19 -3.57 19.46
N LYS A 378 -2.29 -3.71 18.13
CA LYS A 378 -2.86 -2.69 17.25
C LYS A 378 -4.28 -2.31 17.62
N ARG A 379 -4.70 -1.11 17.24
CA ARG A 379 -6.08 -0.66 17.39
C ARG A 379 -7.02 -1.57 16.59
N LYS A 380 -7.98 -2.18 17.28
CA LYS A 380 -8.97 -3.07 16.65
C LYS A 380 -9.94 -2.30 15.77
N ALA A 381 -10.59 -2.99 14.84
CA ALA A 381 -11.56 -2.39 13.95
C ALA A 381 -12.98 -2.97 14.11
N ASN A 382 -13.96 -2.12 13.81
CA ASN A 382 -15.35 -2.47 13.50
C ASN A 382 -15.59 -2.10 12.05
N VAL A 383 -15.84 -3.06 11.18
CA VAL A 383 -15.97 -2.86 9.74
C VAL A 383 -17.33 -3.35 9.26
N TYR A 384 -18.10 -2.49 8.61
CA TYR A 384 -19.24 -2.93 7.82
C TYR A 384 -18.86 -2.99 6.35
N LEU A 385 -18.98 -4.17 5.74
CA LEU A 385 -18.98 -4.34 4.30
C LEU A 385 -20.37 -3.96 3.78
N VAL A 386 -20.44 -3.10 2.77
CA VAL A 386 -21.67 -2.66 2.11
C VAL A 386 -21.61 -3.09 0.66
N ALA A 387 -22.35 -4.16 0.35
CA ALA A 387 -22.26 -4.89 -0.91
C ALA A 387 -23.44 -4.55 -1.82
N ASP A 388 -23.16 -4.00 -2.98
CA ASP A 388 -24.12 -3.82 -4.07
C ASP A 388 -24.46 -5.15 -4.73
N VAL A 389 -25.75 -5.47 -4.76
CA VAL A 389 -26.30 -6.59 -5.52
C VAL A 389 -27.43 -6.13 -6.47
N SER A 390 -27.38 -4.88 -6.91
CA SER A 390 -28.30 -4.35 -7.91
C SER A 390 -28.20 -5.08 -9.25
N GLY A 391 -29.13 -4.83 -10.16
CA GLY A 391 -29.19 -5.52 -11.46
C GLY A 391 -27.94 -5.33 -12.34
N SER A 392 -27.22 -4.20 -12.20
CA SER A 392 -25.97 -3.91 -12.91
C SER A 392 -24.80 -4.82 -12.51
N MET A 393 -24.85 -5.38 -11.28
CA MET A 393 -23.84 -6.32 -10.77
C MET A 393 -23.95 -7.73 -11.34
N GLN A 394 -24.92 -8.02 -12.21
CA GLN A 394 -25.16 -9.37 -12.70
C GLN A 394 -23.96 -10.00 -13.45
N GLY A 395 -23.73 -11.30 -13.25
CA GLY A 395 -22.70 -12.09 -13.93
C GLY A 395 -21.30 -11.93 -13.30
N LYS A 396 -20.29 -11.73 -14.14
CA LYS A 396 -18.88 -11.68 -13.71
C LYS A 396 -18.58 -10.63 -12.67
N LYS A 397 -19.31 -9.51 -12.68
CA LYS A 397 -19.10 -8.44 -11.70
C LYS A 397 -19.39 -8.96 -10.28
N LEU A 398 -20.52 -9.61 -10.07
CA LEU A 398 -20.88 -10.16 -8.75
C LEU A 398 -19.96 -11.33 -8.35
N GLU A 399 -19.55 -12.18 -9.28
CA GLU A 399 -18.60 -13.27 -9.01
C GLU A 399 -17.29 -12.71 -8.44
N GLN A 400 -16.70 -11.72 -9.10
CA GLN A 400 -15.45 -11.11 -8.66
C GLN A 400 -15.60 -10.25 -7.41
N ALA A 401 -16.77 -9.63 -7.22
CA ALA A 401 -17.10 -8.95 -5.98
C ALA A 401 -17.11 -9.91 -4.78
N ARG A 402 -17.72 -11.09 -4.94
CA ARG A 402 -17.68 -12.15 -3.92
C ARG A 402 -16.25 -12.58 -3.60
N GLU A 403 -15.43 -12.88 -4.64
CA GLU A 403 -14.02 -13.23 -4.46
C GLU A 403 -13.24 -12.14 -3.73
N ALA A 404 -13.48 -10.86 -4.06
CA ALA A 404 -12.84 -9.73 -3.41
C ALA A 404 -13.23 -9.61 -1.93
N PHE A 405 -14.51 -9.76 -1.60
CA PHE A 405 -14.97 -9.78 -0.20
C PHE A 405 -14.41 -10.96 0.58
N LEU A 406 -14.35 -12.15 -0.02
CA LEU A 406 -13.73 -13.32 0.60
C LEU A 406 -12.24 -13.09 0.85
N THR A 407 -11.53 -12.55 -0.13
CA THR A 407 -10.11 -12.16 -0.01
C THR A 407 -9.91 -11.16 1.12
N PHE A 408 -10.76 -10.13 1.22
CA PHE A 408 -10.71 -9.17 2.32
C PHE A 408 -10.85 -9.85 3.69
N LEU A 409 -11.83 -10.73 3.85
CA LEU A 409 -12.02 -11.48 5.10
C LEU A 409 -10.81 -12.37 5.45
N ASP A 410 -10.16 -12.96 4.44
CA ASP A 410 -9.00 -13.84 4.65
C ASP A 410 -7.72 -13.04 4.96
N MET A 411 -7.64 -11.80 4.49
CA MET A 411 -6.54 -10.90 4.79
C MET A 411 -6.60 -10.29 6.20
N ILE A 412 -7.78 -10.19 6.80
CA ILE A 412 -7.93 -9.77 8.20
C ILE A 412 -7.48 -10.92 9.10
N LYS A 413 -6.26 -10.82 9.63
CA LYS A 413 -5.64 -11.85 10.49
C LYS A 413 -6.10 -11.79 11.95
N GLY A 414 -6.59 -10.64 12.43
CA GLY A 414 -7.04 -10.45 13.81
C GLY A 414 -8.43 -11.06 14.03
N ASP A 415 -8.53 -12.12 14.84
CA ASP A 415 -9.82 -12.77 15.15
C ASP A 415 -10.77 -11.88 15.97
N GLN A 416 -10.23 -10.88 16.65
CA GLN A 416 -10.98 -9.91 17.45
C GLN A 416 -11.48 -8.70 16.65
N GLU A 417 -11.13 -8.58 15.36
CA GLU A 417 -11.75 -7.61 14.48
C GLU A 417 -13.22 -7.94 14.31
N ARG A 418 -14.10 -6.92 14.32
CA ARG A 418 -15.53 -7.13 14.13
C ARG A 418 -15.92 -6.74 12.73
N VAL A 419 -16.56 -7.66 12.04
CA VAL A 419 -17.06 -7.42 10.67
C VAL A 419 -18.54 -7.72 10.60
N GLY A 420 -19.28 -6.83 9.95
CA GLY A 420 -20.68 -7.00 9.59
C GLY A 420 -20.89 -6.87 8.08
N LEU A 421 -22.05 -7.24 7.59
CA LEU A 421 -22.42 -7.17 6.18
C LEU A 421 -23.78 -6.52 6.00
N VAL A 422 -23.83 -5.45 5.23
CA VAL A 422 -25.05 -4.86 4.69
C VAL A 422 -25.07 -5.16 3.19
N VAL A 423 -26.18 -5.65 2.71
CA VAL A 423 -26.41 -5.94 1.28
C VAL A 423 -27.51 -5.01 0.79
N PHE A 424 -27.38 -4.46 -0.40
CA PHE A 424 -28.41 -3.59 -0.95
C PHE A 424 -28.68 -3.82 -2.44
N SER A 425 -29.93 -3.61 -2.80
CA SER A 425 -30.44 -3.44 -4.16
C SER A 425 -31.53 -2.37 -4.14
N SER A 426 -32.79 -2.72 -4.39
CA SER A 426 -33.95 -1.77 -4.23
C SER A 426 -34.18 -1.36 -2.77
N SER A 427 -33.63 -2.06 -1.81
CA SER A 427 -33.59 -1.73 -0.38
C SER A 427 -32.35 -2.31 0.26
N GLU A 428 -32.00 -1.83 1.44
CA GLU A 428 -30.88 -2.30 2.25
C GLU A 428 -31.31 -3.41 3.22
N VAL A 429 -30.43 -4.37 3.45
CA VAL A 429 -30.60 -5.48 4.40
C VAL A 429 -29.35 -5.66 5.23
N LEU A 430 -29.51 -5.70 6.56
CA LEU A 430 -28.45 -6.14 7.46
C LEU A 430 -28.32 -7.68 7.35
N ALA A 431 -27.46 -8.15 6.46
CA ALA A 431 -27.28 -9.57 6.20
C ALA A 431 -26.53 -10.29 7.33
N GLU A 432 -25.51 -9.63 7.92
CA GLU A 432 -24.81 -10.15 9.10
C GLU A 432 -24.50 -8.99 10.06
N PRO A 433 -24.90 -9.08 11.34
CA PRO A 433 -24.58 -8.05 12.33
C PRO A 433 -23.09 -8.04 12.66
N LEU A 434 -22.61 -6.89 13.20
CA LEU A 434 -21.26 -6.70 13.64
C LEU A 434 -20.89 -7.69 14.77
N ALA A 435 -19.93 -8.57 14.53
CA ALA A 435 -19.43 -9.52 15.52
C ALA A 435 -17.94 -9.84 15.26
N GLU A 436 -17.26 -10.38 16.24
CA GLU A 436 -15.87 -10.79 16.12
C GLU A 436 -15.70 -11.87 15.05
N LEU A 437 -14.66 -11.74 14.21
CA LEU A 437 -14.42 -12.66 13.10
C LEU A 437 -14.25 -14.11 13.55
N GLU A 438 -13.71 -14.36 14.74
CA GLU A 438 -13.67 -15.70 15.33
C GLU A 438 -15.06 -16.36 15.36
N GLN A 439 -16.12 -15.56 15.60
CA GLN A 439 -17.48 -16.05 15.80
C GLN A 439 -18.31 -16.05 14.51
N ASN A 440 -18.05 -15.13 13.55
CA ASN A 440 -18.96 -14.95 12.41
C ASN A 440 -18.31 -15.13 11.03
N ARG A 441 -16.99 -15.42 10.92
CA ARG A 441 -16.28 -15.57 9.63
C ARG A 441 -16.97 -16.59 8.70
N ALA A 442 -17.39 -17.74 9.23
CA ALA A 442 -18.06 -18.76 8.43
C ALA A 442 -19.43 -18.29 7.91
N ARG A 443 -20.20 -17.55 8.75
CA ARG A 443 -21.51 -16.99 8.35
C ARG A 443 -21.33 -15.89 7.30
N LEU A 444 -20.36 -14.98 7.50
CA LEU A 444 -20.03 -13.94 6.52
C LEU A 444 -19.66 -14.55 5.16
N LYS A 445 -18.79 -15.57 5.14
CA LYS A 445 -18.44 -16.27 3.91
C LYS A 445 -19.68 -16.88 3.23
N ALA A 446 -20.52 -17.58 3.96
CA ALA A 446 -21.74 -18.17 3.41
C ALA A 446 -22.72 -17.10 2.88
N GLN A 447 -22.88 -15.96 3.56
CA GLN A 447 -23.70 -14.85 3.08
C GLN A 447 -23.13 -14.25 1.79
N ILE A 448 -21.81 -14.03 1.72
CA ILE A 448 -21.13 -13.48 0.53
C ILE A 448 -21.26 -14.45 -0.65
N GLU A 449 -21.05 -15.75 -0.44
CA GLU A 449 -21.23 -16.78 -1.48
C GLU A 449 -22.66 -16.86 -1.99
N GLY A 450 -23.64 -16.59 -1.12
CA GLY A 450 -25.08 -16.60 -1.43
C GLY A 450 -25.62 -15.34 -2.10
N LEU A 451 -24.83 -14.28 -2.29
CA LEU A 451 -25.28 -13.02 -2.90
C LEU A 451 -25.88 -13.27 -4.29
N SER A 452 -26.95 -12.59 -4.64
CA SER A 452 -27.59 -12.67 -5.95
C SER A 452 -27.99 -11.28 -6.44
N ALA A 453 -27.72 -10.98 -7.72
CA ALA A 453 -27.96 -9.67 -8.29
C ALA A 453 -29.41 -9.48 -8.79
N GLY A 454 -29.97 -8.28 -8.55
CA GLY A 454 -31.28 -7.84 -9.04
C GLY A 454 -31.79 -6.58 -8.35
N GLY A 455 -32.70 -5.87 -8.98
CA GLY A 455 -33.32 -4.65 -8.45
C GLY A 455 -32.56 -3.35 -8.76
N ASP A 456 -32.97 -2.28 -8.09
CA ASP A 456 -32.41 -0.92 -8.19
C ASP A 456 -31.21 -0.73 -7.23
N THR A 457 -30.80 0.53 -6.99
CA THR A 457 -29.58 0.84 -6.23
C THR A 457 -29.89 1.84 -5.11
N ALA A 458 -30.18 1.33 -3.89
CA ALA A 458 -30.41 2.12 -2.68
C ALA A 458 -29.10 2.28 -1.86
N LEU A 459 -28.07 2.84 -2.48
CA LEU A 459 -26.71 3.00 -1.93
C LEU A 459 -26.68 3.83 -0.65
N LEU A 460 -27.34 5.00 -0.66
CA LEU A 460 -27.25 5.94 0.45
C LEU A 460 -27.97 5.41 1.70
N ASP A 461 -29.08 4.70 1.54
CA ASP A 461 -29.79 4.05 2.64
C ASP A 461 -28.95 2.93 3.25
N ALA A 462 -28.25 2.14 2.42
CA ALA A 462 -27.33 1.09 2.88
C ALA A 462 -26.13 1.65 3.66
N VAL A 463 -25.52 2.72 3.16
CA VAL A 463 -24.44 3.42 3.88
C VAL A 463 -24.94 4.02 5.18
N ASN A 464 -26.15 4.62 5.18
CA ASN A 464 -26.76 5.16 6.40
C ASN A 464 -27.04 4.06 7.42
N LEU A 465 -27.55 2.89 7.02
CA LEU A 465 -27.77 1.75 7.92
C LEU A 465 -26.46 1.30 8.58
N ALA A 466 -25.41 1.09 7.80
CA ALA A 466 -24.09 0.71 8.34
C ALA A 466 -23.54 1.77 9.29
N TYR A 467 -23.67 3.05 8.93
CA TYR A 467 -23.26 4.18 9.75
C TYR A 467 -24.00 4.22 11.09
N GLU A 468 -25.31 4.09 11.08
CA GLU A 468 -26.13 4.06 12.31
C GLU A 468 -25.76 2.90 13.21
N ARG A 469 -25.48 1.71 12.64
CA ARG A 469 -25.06 0.54 13.42
C ARG A 469 -23.71 0.77 14.13
N LEU A 470 -22.75 1.44 13.48
CA LEU A 470 -21.48 1.79 14.10
C LEU A 470 -21.66 2.86 15.18
N GLN A 471 -22.50 3.88 14.95
CA GLN A 471 -22.84 4.88 15.97
C GLN A 471 -23.55 4.25 17.18
N GLN A 472 -24.46 3.30 16.96
CA GLN A 472 -25.15 2.56 18.03
C GLN A 472 -24.20 1.67 18.84
N ALA A 473 -23.20 1.07 18.19
CA ALA A 473 -22.16 0.29 18.87
C ALA A 473 -21.34 1.14 19.85
N GLY A 474 -21.20 2.43 19.57
CA GLY A 474 -20.62 3.41 20.50
C GLY A 474 -19.13 3.23 20.80
N ASP A 475 -18.43 2.35 20.08
CA ASP A 475 -17.08 1.91 20.39
C ASP A 475 -16.04 2.90 19.84
N LYS A 476 -15.63 3.85 20.67
CA LYS A 476 -14.62 4.87 20.34
C LYS A 476 -13.18 4.34 20.39
N GLU A 477 -12.97 3.21 21.02
CA GLU A 477 -11.62 2.61 21.12
C GLU A 477 -11.22 1.88 19.85
N ARG A 478 -12.19 1.51 19.00
CA ARG A 478 -11.95 0.83 17.74
C ARG A 478 -11.94 1.79 16.55
N ILE A 479 -11.28 1.39 15.49
CA ILE A 479 -11.42 2.00 14.16
C ILE A 479 -12.81 1.60 13.65
N ASN A 480 -13.68 2.56 13.40
CA ASN A 480 -15.01 2.29 12.85
C ASN A 480 -15.04 2.64 11.39
N ALA A 481 -15.28 1.66 10.52
CA ALA A 481 -15.17 1.82 9.09
C ALA A 481 -16.35 1.20 8.33
N ILE A 482 -16.66 1.80 7.20
CA ILE A 482 -17.57 1.26 6.19
C ILE A 482 -16.79 1.09 4.90
N VAL A 483 -16.85 -0.10 4.31
CA VAL A 483 -16.27 -0.40 3.01
C VAL A 483 -17.38 -0.67 2.02
N VAL A 484 -17.62 0.30 1.14
CA VAL A 484 -18.70 0.27 0.13
C VAL A 484 -18.14 -0.23 -1.19
N MET A 485 -18.84 -1.14 -1.85
CA MET A 485 -18.57 -1.48 -3.24
C MET A 485 -19.86 -1.40 -4.06
N THR A 486 -19.83 -0.62 -5.13
CA THR A 486 -20.92 -0.45 -6.08
C THR A 486 -20.43 -0.21 -7.49
N ASP A 487 -21.18 -0.70 -8.48
CA ASP A 487 -20.96 -0.41 -9.89
C ASP A 487 -22.07 0.47 -10.48
N GLY A 488 -23.08 0.80 -9.65
CA GLY A 488 -24.30 1.50 -10.05
C GLY A 488 -24.34 2.98 -9.68
N ARG A 489 -25.36 3.61 -10.22
CA ARG A 489 -25.75 4.95 -9.83
C ARG A 489 -26.83 4.87 -8.77
N GLU A 490 -26.71 5.71 -7.75
CA GLU A 490 -27.79 5.90 -6.76
C GLU A 490 -29.11 6.30 -7.44
N ASN A 491 -30.16 5.53 -7.22
CA ASN A 491 -31.45 5.79 -7.87
C ASN A 491 -32.68 5.46 -7.03
N ASN A 492 -32.52 4.88 -5.83
CA ASN A 492 -33.66 4.37 -5.05
C ASN A 492 -33.58 4.63 -3.54
N SER A 493 -32.61 5.40 -3.04
CA SER A 493 -32.55 5.73 -1.62
C SER A 493 -33.58 6.77 -1.21
N SER A 494 -34.07 6.63 0.01
CA SER A 494 -34.96 7.60 0.66
C SER A 494 -34.21 8.80 1.23
N ILE A 495 -32.98 8.59 1.72
CA ILE A 495 -32.10 9.66 2.21
C ILE A 495 -31.36 10.33 1.05
N ARG A 496 -31.23 11.66 1.12
CA ARG A 496 -30.45 12.40 0.12
C ARG A 496 -28.97 12.49 0.51
N LEU A 497 -28.08 12.50 -0.47
CA LEU A 497 -26.61 12.60 -0.27
C LEU A 497 -26.23 13.77 0.65
N LYS A 498 -26.82 14.96 0.43
CA LYS A 498 -26.55 16.13 1.25
C LYS A 498 -26.94 15.93 2.72
N ASP A 499 -28.04 15.24 2.97
CA ASP A 499 -28.56 15.02 4.33
C ASP A 499 -27.67 13.99 5.05
N LEU A 500 -27.29 12.90 4.34
CA LEU A 500 -26.40 11.87 4.86
C LEU A 500 -24.98 12.43 5.15
N THR A 501 -24.38 13.17 4.22
CA THR A 501 -23.04 13.76 4.41
C THR A 501 -23.02 14.81 5.53
N SER A 502 -24.11 15.58 5.67
CA SER A 502 -24.27 16.54 6.80
C SER A 502 -24.42 15.84 8.14
N LYS A 503 -25.17 14.73 8.19
CA LYS A 503 -25.31 13.85 9.36
C LYS A 503 -23.94 13.28 9.76
N MET A 504 -23.23 12.66 8.83
CA MET A 504 -21.92 12.06 9.08
C MET A 504 -20.91 13.08 9.61
N ARG A 505 -20.84 14.28 9.00
CA ARG A 505 -19.93 15.34 9.45
C ARG A 505 -20.22 15.76 10.89
N ARG A 506 -21.48 15.98 11.25
CA ARG A 506 -21.89 16.40 12.59
C ARG A 506 -21.63 15.30 13.62
N GLU A 507 -22.04 14.08 13.32
CA GLU A 507 -22.01 12.98 14.28
C GLU A 507 -20.57 12.44 14.47
N ASN A 508 -19.71 12.49 13.46
CA ASN A 508 -18.29 12.18 13.61
C ASN A 508 -17.54 13.16 14.54
N GLN A 509 -18.06 14.37 14.73
CA GLN A 509 -17.50 15.34 15.69
C GLN A 509 -17.90 15.09 17.14
N SER A 510 -19.11 14.55 17.37
CA SER A 510 -19.65 14.39 18.71
C SER A 510 -19.79 12.92 19.16
N GLY A 511 -19.91 12.01 18.22
CA GLY A 511 -20.15 10.58 18.44
C GLY A 511 -18.90 9.72 18.23
N VAL A 512 -19.12 8.61 17.52
CA VAL A 512 -18.05 7.70 17.06
C VAL A 512 -17.54 8.19 15.71
N SER A 513 -16.23 8.32 15.56
CA SER A 513 -15.63 8.66 14.27
C SER A 513 -15.68 7.45 13.34
N VAL A 514 -16.47 7.55 12.27
CA VAL A 514 -16.62 6.51 11.24
C VAL A 514 -15.97 6.98 9.95
N VAL A 515 -15.14 6.13 9.35
CA VAL A 515 -14.48 6.38 8.07
C VAL A 515 -15.16 5.56 6.97
N VAL A 516 -15.45 6.18 5.82
CA VAL A 516 -16.10 5.49 4.69
C VAL A 516 -15.08 5.34 3.55
N PHE A 517 -14.81 4.11 3.17
CA PHE A 517 -14.04 3.75 1.99
C PHE A 517 -14.98 3.28 0.89
N CYS A 518 -14.78 3.77 -0.33
CA CYS A 518 -15.62 3.41 -1.46
C CYS A 518 -14.79 2.78 -2.57
N VAL A 519 -15.30 1.71 -3.15
CA VAL A 519 -14.80 1.09 -4.37
C VAL A 519 -15.82 1.32 -5.48
N ALA A 520 -15.48 2.21 -6.40
CA ALA A 520 -16.23 2.44 -7.63
C ALA A 520 -15.88 1.33 -8.62
N TYR A 521 -16.78 0.37 -8.82
CA TYR A 521 -16.52 -0.85 -9.56
C TYR A 521 -17.05 -0.78 -11.00
N GLY A 522 -16.13 -0.71 -11.98
CA GLY A 522 -16.46 -0.53 -13.40
C GLY A 522 -16.66 0.95 -13.79
N ASP A 523 -17.03 1.16 -15.05
CA ASP A 523 -17.08 2.51 -15.64
C ASP A 523 -18.39 3.26 -15.35
N ASP A 524 -19.44 2.54 -14.92
CA ASP A 524 -20.78 3.11 -14.70
C ASP A 524 -20.97 3.68 -13.29
N ALA A 525 -20.06 3.39 -12.35
CA ALA A 525 -20.14 3.85 -10.97
C ALA A 525 -20.14 5.38 -10.87
N GLU A 526 -21.04 5.93 -10.03
CA GLU A 526 -21.17 7.37 -9.81
C GLU A 526 -20.09 7.88 -8.83
N ILE A 527 -18.92 8.18 -9.35
CA ILE A 527 -17.73 8.53 -8.58
C ILE A 527 -17.95 9.76 -7.71
N ASP A 528 -18.60 10.79 -8.22
CA ASP A 528 -18.83 12.04 -7.48
C ASP A 528 -19.61 11.81 -6.17
N THR A 529 -20.60 10.93 -6.18
CA THR A 529 -21.36 10.52 -4.99
C THR A 529 -20.47 9.77 -4.00
N LEU A 530 -19.66 8.83 -4.49
CA LEU A 530 -18.75 8.03 -3.65
C LEU A 530 -17.63 8.90 -3.05
N GLU A 531 -17.10 9.85 -3.81
CA GLU A 531 -16.09 10.80 -3.33
C GLU A 531 -16.65 11.73 -2.24
N GLN A 532 -17.89 12.17 -2.38
CA GLN A 532 -18.52 12.97 -1.34
C GLN A 532 -18.74 12.16 -0.05
N LEU A 533 -19.18 10.90 -0.14
CA LEU A 533 -19.35 10.01 1.01
C LEU A 533 -18.03 9.73 1.73
N SER A 534 -16.99 9.41 0.98
CA SER A 534 -15.70 9.08 1.56
C SER A 534 -14.99 10.32 2.11
N SER A 535 -14.95 11.42 1.36
CA SER A 535 -14.21 12.63 1.75
C SER A 535 -14.73 13.29 3.02
N VAL A 536 -16.06 13.29 3.23
CA VAL A 536 -16.68 13.91 4.42
C VAL A 536 -16.28 13.21 5.72
N THR A 537 -15.86 11.95 5.64
CA THR A 537 -15.43 11.11 6.77
C THR A 537 -13.91 10.95 6.87
N GLY A 538 -13.16 11.52 5.94
CA GLY A 538 -11.70 11.39 5.85
C GLY A 538 -11.25 10.07 5.20
N GLY A 539 -12.15 9.33 4.56
CA GLY A 539 -11.84 8.13 3.78
C GLY A 539 -11.47 8.44 2.32
N GLN A 540 -11.51 7.41 1.49
CA GLN A 540 -11.08 7.46 0.09
C GLN A 540 -12.04 6.71 -0.83
N THR A 541 -12.13 7.17 -2.08
CA THR A 541 -12.77 6.43 -3.17
C THR A 541 -11.71 5.93 -4.14
N ARG A 542 -11.80 4.66 -4.51
CA ARG A 542 -10.91 4.03 -5.49
C ARG A 542 -11.69 3.43 -6.64
N ARG A 543 -11.12 3.50 -7.84
CA ARG A 543 -11.67 2.82 -9.01
C ARG A 543 -11.17 1.39 -9.05
N GLY A 544 -12.08 0.43 -9.16
CA GLY A 544 -11.82 -0.98 -9.34
C GLY A 544 -12.35 -1.49 -10.67
N SER A 545 -11.63 -2.42 -11.27
CA SER A 545 -12.09 -3.19 -12.42
C SER A 545 -12.17 -4.67 -12.04
N THR A 546 -12.74 -5.47 -12.92
CA THR A 546 -12.74 -6.94 -12.78
C THR A 546 -11.33 -7.54 -12.65
N ALA A 547 -10.29 -6.83 -13.10
CA ALA A 547 -8.90 -7.28 -13.00
C ALA A 547 -8.18 -6.82 -11.73
N THR A 548 -8.66 -5.74 -11.08
CA THR A 548 -7.94 -5.11 -9.96
C THR A 548 -8.69 -5.15 -8.63
N ILE A 549 -9.93 -5.62 -8.61
CA ILE A 549 -10.80 -5.55 -7.43
C ILE A 549 -10.25 -6.33 -6.23
N GLN A 550 -9.63 -7.49 -6.43
CA GLN A 550 -9.02 -8.27 -5.37
C GLN A 550 -7.82 -7.54 -4.74
N GLU A 551 -6.98 -6.91 -5.56
CA GLU A 551 -5.85 -6.10 -5.09
C GLU A 551 -6.32 -4.90 -4.27
N LEU A 552 -7.43 -4.24 -4.68
CA LEU A 552 -8.01 -3.14 -3.92
C LEU A 552 -8.51 -3.58 -2.54
N TYR A 553 -9.14 -4.76 -2.44
CA TYR A 553 -9.60 -5.26 -1.15
C TYR A 553 -8.44 -5.73 -0.26
N LYS A 554 -7.39 -6.33 -0.85
CA LYS A 554 -6.14 -6.61 -0.15
C LYS A 554 -5.55 -5.33 0.44
N LEU A 555 -5.52 -4.26 -0.35
CA LEU A 555 -5.03 -2.96 0.08
C LEU A 555 -5.91 -2.37 1.20
N LEU A 556 -7.25 -2.41 1.06
CA LEU A 556 -8.16 -1.92 2.10
C LEU A 556 -8.00 -2.68 3.42
N SER A 557 -7.66 -3.98 3.39
CA SER A 557 -7.41 -4.76 4.61
C SER A 557 -6.22 -4.24 5.43
N THR A 558 -5.31 -3.48 4.82
CA THR A 558 -4.16 -2.88 5.54
C THR A 558 -4.54 -1.72 6.44
N TYR A 559 -5.77 -1.19 6.31
CA TYR A 559 -6.28 -0.12 7.18
C TYR A 559 -6.80 -0.62 8.52
N PHE A 560 -6.95 -1.95 8.65
CA PHE A 560 -7.60 -2.59 9.82
C PHE A 560 -6.68 -3.67 10.49
#